data_a9dcc90c45fe25839cc427e3dd3f9d73
#
_entry.id   a9dcc90c45fe25839cc427e3dd3f9d73
#
_cell.length_a   1.000
_cell.length_b   1.000
_cell.length_c   1.000
_cell.angle_alpha   90.00
_cell.angle_beta   90.00
_cell.angle_gamma   90.00
#
_symmetry.space_group_name_H-M   'P 1'
#
loop_
_entity.id
_entity.type
_entity.pdbx_description
1 polymer ?
#
loop_
_entity_poly.entity_id
_entity_poly.type
_entity_poly.pdbx_seq_one_letter_code
_entity_poly.pdbx_strand_id
1 'polypeptide(L)'
;MIIYNVTVSLDSAIHDDWLQWMKEVHIPDVMNTGFFSSNKICRLLVDDELTYAIQYTCESQEKLAEYQSKHAPRLQEEHTARYKGKFGAFRTLLEIIHEQ
;
A
#
# COMPACT_ATOMS: atom_id res chain seq x y z
N MET A 1 7.19 -13.28 -9.74
CA MET A 1 6.42 -12.06 -9.37
C MET A 1 6.17 -12.02 -7.87
N ILE A 2 6.31 -10.87 -7.32
CA ILE A 2 6.14 -10.61 -5.89
C ILE A 2 4.99 -9.64 -5.71
N ILE A 3 4.15 -9.89 -4.72
CA ILE A 3 3.15 -8.91 -4.29
C ILE A 3 3.65 -8.24 -3.02
N TYR A 4 3.78 -6.92 -3.08
CA TYR A 4 4.03 -6.09 -1.92
C TYR A 4 2.68 -5.67 -1.35
N ASN A 5 2.32 -6.24 -0.22
CA ASN A 5 1.02 -6.03 0.41
C ASN A 5 1.16 -5.12 1.62
N VAL A 6 0.38 -4.05 1.64
CA VAL A 6 0.32 -3.12 2.77
C VAL A 6 -1.08 -3.21 3.37
N THR A 7 -1.17 -3.67 4.61
CA THR A 7 -2.44 -3.75 5.34
C THR A 7 -2.54 -2.54 6.25
N VAL A 8 -3.63 -1.77 6.11
CA VAL A 8 -3.84 -0.52 6.84
C VAL A 8 -5.17 -0.56 7.56
N SER A 9 -5.15 -0.35 8.87
CA SER A 9 -6.35 -0.21 9.69
C SER A 9 -6.51 1.27 10.05
N LEU A 10 -7.72 1.80 9.90
CA LEU A 10 -8.00 3.23 9.97
C LEU A 10 -8.94 3.59 11.10
N ASP A 11 -8.71 4.77 11.68
CA ASP A 11 -9.71 5.46 12.48
C ASP A 11 -10.84 5.91 11.54
N SER A 12 -12.10 5.73 11.95
CA SER A 12 -13.25 6.06 11.12
C SER A 12 -13.31 7.55 10.74
N ALA A 13 -12.73 8.41 11.57
CA ALA A 13 -12.75 9.86 11.33
C ALA A 13 -12.00 10.26 10.05
N ILE A 14 -11.01 9.48 9.63
CA ILE A 14 -10.21 9.82 8.44
C ILE A 14 -10.55 8.96 7.22
N HIS A 15 -11.49 8.03 7.34
CA HIS A 15 -11.72 7.01 6.33
C HIS A 15 -11.97 7.58 4.92
N ASP A 16 -12.91 8.49 4.77
CA ASP A 16 -13.27 9.01 3.45
C ASP A 16 -12.14 9.83 2.84
N ASP A 17 -11.51 10.69 3.63
CA ASP A 17 -10.37 11.48 3.19
C ASP A 17 -9.21 10.57 2.78
N TRP A 18 -8.90 9.55 3.60
CA TRP A 18 -7.81 8.62 3.34
C TRP A 18 -8.04 7.84 2.05
N LEU A 19 -9.23 7.30 1.84
CA LEU A 19 -9.53 6.50 0.66
C LEU A 19 -9.40 7.33 -0.61
N GLN A 20 -9.90 8.55 -0.60
CA GLN A 20 -9.78 9.46 -1.73
C GLN A 20 -8.32 9.81 -2.00
N TRP A 21 -7.56 10.18 -0.97
CA TRP A 21 -6.15 10.53 -1.10
C TRP A 21 -5.31 9.35 -1.61
N MET A 22 -5.58 8.15 -1.12
CA MET A 22 -4.88 6.95 -1.59
C MET A 22 -5.09 6.74 -3.09
N LYS A 23 -6.33 6.85 -3.57
CA LYS A 23 -6.66 6.64 -4.98
C LYS A 23 -6.13 7.75 -5.89
N GLU A 24 -6.17 8.98 -5.43
CA GLU A 24 -5.85 10.14 -6.27
C GLU A 24 -4.39 10.58 -6.19
N VAL A 25 -3.73 10.34 -5.07
CA VAL A 25 -2.38 10.85 -4.82
C VAL A 25 -1.38 9.74 -4.54
N HIS A 26 -1.58 9.00 -3.45
CA HIS A 26 -0.54 8.10 -2.94
C HIS A 26 -0.26 6.91 -3.85
N ILE A 27 -1.30 6.17 -4.24
CA ILE A 27 -1.13 5.02 -5.12
C ILE A 27 -0.56 5.45 -6.49
N PRO A 28 -1.04 6.51 -7.12
CA PRO A 28 -0.40 7.02 -8.34
C PRO A 28 1.07 7.38 -8.14
N ASP A 29 1.44 8.00 -7.02
CA ASP A 29 2.84 8.32 -6.74
C ASP A 29 3.70 7.07 -6.62
N VAL A 30 3.19 6.02 -5.96
CA VAL A 30 3.87 4.73 -5.86
C VAL A 30 4.06 4.13 -7.27
N MET A 31 3.00 4.12 -8.07
CA MET A 31 3.06 3.55 -9.42
C MET A 31 4.00 4.34 -10.35
N ASN A 32 4.09 5.65 -10.17
CA ASN A 32 4.96 6.50 -10.99
C ASN A 32 6.45 6.27 -10.73
N THR A 33 6.82 5.54 -9.66
CA THR A 33 8.22 5.14 -9.45
C THR A 33 8.69 4.14 -10.50
N GLY A 34 7.76 3.45 -11.19
CA GLY A 34 8.08 2.50 -12.25
C GLY A 34 8.47 1.11 -11.77
N PHE A 35 8.38 0.81 -10.48
CA PHE A 35 8.78 -0.49 -9.93
C PHE A 35 7.66 -1.52 -9.93
N PHE A 36 6.41 -1.11 -10.11
CA PHE A 36 5.26 -2.00 -10.03
C PHE A 36 4.48 -2.03 -11.33
N SER A 37 4.02 -3.21 -11.73
CA SER A 37 3.25 -3.40 -12.97
C SER A 37 1.76 -3.22 -12.77
N SER A 38 1.27 -3.43 -11.55
CA SER A 38 -0.16 -3.31 -11.25
C SER A 38 -0.37 -3.08 -9.76
N ASN A 39 -1.57 -2.61 -9.43
CA ASN A 39 -1.96 -2.43 -8.04
C ASN A 39 -3.46 -2.68 -7.89
N LYS A 40 -3.87 -2.93 -6.66
CA LYS A 40 -5.29 -2.91 -6.28
C LYS A 40 -5.40 -2.53 -4.81
N ILE A 41 -6.51 -1.91 -4.47
CA ILE A 41 -6.88 -1.66 -3.09
C ILE A 41 -8.13 -2.46 -2.78
N CYS A 42 -8.06 -3.29 -1.73
CA CYS A 42 -9.14 -4.19 -1.33
C CYS A 42 -9.54 -3.88 0.10
N ARG A 43 -10.84 -3.93 0.37
CA ARG A 43 -11.34 -3.80 1.72
C ARG A 43 -11.47 -5.19 2.34
N LEU A 44 -10.98 -5.36 3.56
CA LEU A 44 -11.24 -6.57 4.32
C LEU A 44 -12.70 -6.58 4.76
N LEU A 45 -13.38 -7.71 4.55
CA LEU A 45 -14.76 -7.86 4.93
C LEU A 45 -14.85 -8.42 6.35
N VAL A 46 -14.52 -7.56 7.32
CA VAL A 46 -14.56 -7.87 8.75
C VAL A 46 -15.45 -6.83 9.43
N ASP A 47 -16.12 -7.26 10.50
CA ASP A 47 -17.01 -6.38 11.25
C ASP A 47 -16.21 -5.43 12.13
N ASP A 48 -16.73 -4.22 12.30
CA ASP A 48 -16.21 -3.22 13.24
C ASP A 48 -14.79 -2.72 12.98
N GLU A 49 -14.23 -3.01 11.80
CA GLU A 49 -12.90 -2.53 11.41
C GLU A 49 -12.91 -1.93 10.01
N LEU A 50 -12.17 -0.83 9.86
CA LEU A 50 -11.90 -0.23 8.56
C LEU A 50 -10.47 -0.61 8.18
N THR A 51 -10.32 -1.77 7.55
CA THR A 51 -9.03 -2.32 7.18
C THR A 51 -8.98 -2.59 5.68
N TYR A 52 -7.88 -2.15 5.07
CA TYR A 52 -7.65 -2.28 3.64
C TYR A 52 -6.34 -2.99 3.37
N ALA A 53 -6.29 -3.72 2.27
CA ALA A 53 -5.07 -4.31 1.75
C ALA A 53 -4.76 -3.64 0.41
N ILE A 54 -3.60 -3.00 0.32
CA ILE A 54 -3.12 -2.41 -0.93
C ILE A 54 -2.02 -3.33 -1.45
N GLN A 55 -2.21 -3.86 -2.64
CA GLN A 55 -1.30 -4.84 -3.22
C GLN A 55 -0.67 -4.29 -4.49
N TYR A 56 0.67 -4.32 -4.52
CA TYR A 56 1.45 -3.88 -5.68
C TYR A 56 2.21 -5.09 -6.22
N THR A 57 2.13 -5.32 -7.53
CA THR A 57 2.85 -6.42 -8.16
C THR A 57 4.20 -5.94 -8.67
N CYS A 58 5.26 -6.63 -8.26
CA CYS A 58 6.64 -6.33 -8.60
C CYS A 58 7.28 -7.52 -9.30
N GLU A 59 8.21 -7.26 -10.22
CA GLU A 59 8.87 -8.29 -11.00
C GLU A 59 9.70 -9.26 -10.13
N SER A 60 10.41 -8.74 -9.12
CA SER A 60 11.34 -9.53 -8.32
C SER A 60 11.57 -8.91 -6.94
N GLN A 61 12.15 -9.69 -6.03
CA GLN A 61 12.56 -9.18 -4.72
C GLN A 61 13.66 -8.13 -4.84
N GLU A 62 14.54 -8.25 -5.83
CA GLU A 62 15.61 -7.28 -6.06
C GLU A 62 15.05 -5.91 -6.46
N LYS A 63 14.06 -5.90 -7.34
CA LYS A 63 13.37 -4.66 -7.72
C LYS A 63 12.63 -4.06 -6.53
N LEU A 64 11.99 -4.89 -5.73
CA LEU A 64 11.31 -4.41 -4.53
C LEU A 64 12.27 -3.80 -3.53
N ALA A 65 13.43 -4.43 -3.30
CA ALA A 65 14.46 -3.90 -2.41
C ALA A 65 14.95 -2.53 -2.89
N GLU A 66 15.11 -2.36 -4.21
CA GLU A 66 15.49 -1.09 -4.80
C GLU A 66 14.42 -0.01 -4.53
N TYR A 67 13.15 -0.34 -4.72
CA TYR A 67 12.04 0.55 -4.39
C TYR A 67 12.05 0.95 -2.91
N GLN A 68 12.23 -0.04 -2.03
CA GLN A 68 12.23 0.19 -0.58
C GLN A 68 13.38 1.11 -0.15
N SER A 69 14.50 1.03 -0.84
CA SER A 69 15.65 1.88 -0.57
C SER A 69 15.49 3.30 -1.13
N LYS A 70 14.99 3.43 -2.36
CA LYS A 70 14.97 4.70 -3.11
C LYS A 70 13.72 5.54 -2.91
N HIS A 71 12.56 4.90 -2.73
CA HIS A 71 11.27 5.59 -2.79
C HIS A 71 10.39 5.42 -1.55
N ALA A 72 10.39 4.23 -0.95
CA ALA A 72 9.47 3.92 0.13
C ALA A 72 9.59 4.88 1.33
N PRO A 73 10.79 5.26 1.80
CA PRO A 73 10.89 6.14 2.96
C PRO A 73 10.14 7.46 2.78
N ARG A 74 10.29 8.10 1.62
CA ARG A 74 9.60 9.36 1.32
C ARG A 74 8.09 9.19 1.25
N LEU A 75 7.65 8.15 0.54
CA LEU A 75 6.22 7.89 0.34
C LEU A 75 5.52 7.51 1.64
N GLN A 76 6.18 6.70 2.48
CA GLN A 76 5.66 6.33 3.79
C GLN A 76 5.60 7.54 4.73
N GLU A 77 6.59 8.41 4.67
CA GLU A 77 6.61 9.63 5.48
C GLU A 77 5.47 10.58 5.12
N GLU A 78 5.17 10.73 3.84
CA GLU A 78 4.04 11.55 3.39
C GLU A 78 2.71 11.03 3.94
N HIS A 79 2.52 9.71 3.91
CA HIS A 79 1.32 9.07 4.47
C HIS A 79 1.25 9.27 5.98
N THR A 80 2.36 9.03 6.69
CA THR A 80 2.41 9.16 8.14
C THR A 80 2.16 10.60 8.59
N ALA A 81 2.77 11.57 7.90
CA ALA A 81 2.61 12.97 8.25
C ALA A 81 1.14 13.41 8.12
N ARG A 82 0.44 12.89 7.10
CA ARG A 82 -0.95 13.26 6.86
C ARG A 82 -1.91 12.63 7.86
N TYR A 83 -1.66 11.41 8.29
CA TYR A 83 -2.61 10.63 9.11
C TYR A 83 -2.05 10.17 10.45
N LYS A 84 -1.04 10.85 10.96
CA LYS A 84 -0.35 10.48 12.20
C LYS A 84 -1.32 10.22 13.35
N GLY A 85 -1.17 9.06 13.99
CA GLY A 85 -2.00 8.67 15.12
C GLY A 85 -3.39 8.16 14.77
N LYS A 86 -3.72 8.07 13.46
CA LYS A 86 -5.06 7.69 13.00
C LYS A 86 -5.06 6.40 12.20
N PHE A 87 -3.93 5.71 12.10
CA PHE A 87 -3.84 4.44 11.37
C PHE A 87 -2.78 3.53 11.99
N GLY A 88 -2.91 2.24 11.68
CA GLY A 88 -1.85 1.26 11.90
C GLY A 88 -1.60 0.54 10.58
N ALA A 89 -0.36 0.17 10.31
CA ALA A 89 -0.02 -0.52 9.07
C ALA A 89 1.05 -1.57 9.29
N PHE A 90 0.95 -2.65 8.52
CA PHE A 90 2.02 -3.62 8.43
C PHE A 90 2.14 -4.12 6.99
N ARG A 91 3.29 -4.67 6.66
CA ARG A 91 3.62 -5.07 5.30
C ARG A 91 3.95 -6.54 5.24
N THR A 92 3.51 -7.19 4.13
CA THR A 92 3.73 -8.60 3.89
C THR A 92 4.19 -8.76 2.45
N LEU A 93 5.17 -9.62 2.23
CA LEU A 93 5.62 -9.96 0.88
C LEU A 93 5.04 -11.32 0.52
N LEU A 94 4.44 -11.42 -0.67
CA LEU A 94 3.84 -12.65 -1.17
C LEU A 94 4.52 -13.01 -2.49
N GLU A 95 4.90 -14.28 -2.63
CA GLU A 95 5.40 -14.77 -3.90
C GLU A 95 4.26 -15.43 -4.65
N ILE A 96 4.07 -15.06 -5.92
CA ILE A 96 3.05 -15.71 -6.76
C ILE A 96 3.60 -17.05 -7.21
N ILE A 97 2.99 -18.13 -6.74
CA ILE A 97 3.40 -19.49 -7.05
C ILE A 97 2.63 -20.01 -8.27
N HIS A 98 1.39 -19.61 -8.42
CA HIS A 98 0.52 -20.04 -9.50
C HIS A 98 -0.53 -18.97 -9.78
N GLU A 99 -0.80 -18.74 -11.07
CA GLU A 99 -1.78 -17.75 -11.50
C GLU A 99 -2.45 -18.23 -12.78
N GLN A 100 -3.76 -18.07 -12.88
CA GLN A 100 -4.54 -18.43 -14.05
C GLN A 100 -5.20 -17.24 -14.68
#